data_c8316a486396c3054feac4ff7323fa16
#
_entry.id   c8316a486396c3054feac4ff7323fa16
#
_cell.length_a   1.000
_cell.length_b   1.000
_cell.length_c   1.000
_cell.angle_alpha   90.00
_cell.angle_beta   90.00
_cell.angle_gamma   90.00
#
_symmetry.space_group_name_H-M   'P 1'
#
loop_
_entity.id
_entity.type
_entity.pdbx_description
1 polymer ?
#
loop_
_entity_poly.entity_id
_entity_poly.type
_entity_poly.pdbx_seq_one_letter_code
_entity_poly.pdbx_strand_id
1 'polypeptide(L)'
;MNRILFHSLTIPPDQVSTGKLVADIASKFKEKNLNIKILASTPQYRFDSKSFSDNGLKKIGKNKYVSYYKNVEITHLSSSKRSFSRVKRFSQWINYHFKSIIYLTRNRKNFDTIFIFSYPPTMNLIAIFAKKILKKKTIYSIWELYPEIAQKLSELNSNILLNSFKKVDNFCLRTIDEVVVNSNEMKEYLINVRKINEEKITIIYHFANEKESPKSIEITKEIMYAGNLGTPQNVESFLDLFSLSKKQYKLTIYGSGSQYNSIFDRQSENITVNSFISRDELLQETKHIPFALVSLSPKITVEGFPGKTFDYLKMNKILIGYSNPKSSLANFIEKYKLGINISPNEDDLDSKLQILEDKDYIDQVYKNIKEINNKFANVDEVANQYIKLI
;
A
#
# COMPACT_ATOMS: atom_id res chain seq x y z
N MET A 1 20.98 -22.63 -6.44
CA MET A 1 20.51 -21.24 -6.45
C MET A 1 18.99 -21.24 -6.27
N ASN A 2 18.45 -20.62 -5.21
CA ASN A 2 17.02 -20.61 -4.96
C ASN A 2 16.27 -19.91 -6.09
N ARG A 3 15.28 -20.57 -6.67
CA ARG A 3 14.41 -20.02 -7.70
C ARG A 3 13.19 -19.42 -7.03
N ILE A 4 12.96 -18.15 -7.28
CA ILE A 4 11.97 -17.36 -6.56
C ILE A 4 10.85 -16.95 -7.49
N LEU A 5 9.62 -17.09 -7.03
CA LEU A 5 8.42 -16.61 -7.71
C LEU A 5 7.69 -15.60 -6.84
N PHE A 6 7.48 -14.39 -7.37
CA PHE A 6 6.54 -13.42 -6.79
C PHE A 6 5.18 -13.61 -7.43
N HIS A 7 4.13 -13.67 -6.63
CA HIS A 7 2.76 -13.79 -7.11
C HIS A 7 1.91 -12.63 -6.58
N SER A 8 1.53 -11.75 -7.48
CA SER A 8 0.68 -10.58 -7.21
C SER A 8 -0.39 -10.47 -8.28
N LEU A 9 -1.60 -10.02 -7.93
CA LEU A 9 -2.64 -9.80 -8.94
C LEU A 9 -2.25 -8.66 -9.88
N THR A 10 -1.82 -7.54 -9.32
CA THR A 10 -1.49 -6.31 -10.05
C THR A 10 0.02 -6.10 -10.09
N ILE A 11 0.52 -5.74 -11.25
CA ILE A 11 1.95 -5.46 -11.53
C ILE A 11 2.02 -4.46 -12.70
N PRO A 12 3.07 -3.65 -12.84
CA PRO A 12 3.27 -2.88 -14.05
C PRO A 12 3.11 -3.72 -15.31
N PRO A 13 2.41 -3.23 -16.33
CA PRO A 13 2.04 -1.84 -16.58
C PRO A 13 0.72 -1.38 -15.95
N ASP A 14 0.12 -2.15 -15.07
CA ASP A 14 -1.04 -1.69 -14.29
C ASP A 14 -0.59 -0.56 -13.33
N GLN A 15 -1.22 0.60 -13.42
CA GLN A 15 -0.87 1.78 -12.59
C GLN A 15 -1.43 1.65 -11.16
N VAL A 16 -1.03 0.62 -10.45
CA VAL A 16 -1.40 0.41 -9.05
C VAL A 16 -0.13 0.47 -8.20
N SER A 17 -0.11 1.36 -7.21
CA SER A 17 1.06 1.61 -6.37
C SER A 17 1.59 0.32 -5.72
N THR A 18 0.72 -0.53 -5.21
CA THR A 18 1.10 -1.81 -4.60
C THR A 18 1.79 -2.75 -5.60
N GLY A 19 1.30 -2.82 -6.84
CA GLY A 19 1.94 -3.61 -7.90
C GLY A 19 3.33 -3.10 -8.25
N LYS A 20 3.52 -1.78 -8.25
CA LYS A 20 4.82 -1.16 -8.49
C LYS A 20 5.81 -1.48 -7.36
N LEU A 21 5.36 -1.43 -6.09
CA LEU A 21 6.20 -1.83 -4.95
C LEU A 21 6.71 -3.27 -5.10
N VAL A 22 5.83 -4.21 -5.44
CA VAL A 22 6.23 -5.62 -5.67
C VAL A 22 7.26 -5.74 -6.79
N ALA A 23 7.05 -5.03 -7.90
CA ALA A 23 7.97 -5.06 -9.04
C ALA A 23 9.33 -4.44 -8.71
N ASP A 24 9.37 -3.36 -7.93
CA ASP A 24 10.61 -2.73 -7.50
C ASP A 24 11.40 -3.63 -6.53
N ILE A 25 10.75 -4.30 -5.58
CA ILE A 25 11.41 -5.32 -4.74
C ILE A 25 11.99 -6.42 -5.63
N ALA A 26 11.22 -6.95 -6.58
CA ALA A 26 11.68 -7.99 -7.49
C ALA A 26 12.87 -7.53 -8.35
N SER A 27 12.90 -6.27 -8.79
CA SER A 27 14.04 -5.72 -9.53
C SER A 27 15.32 -5.74 -8.69
N LYS A 28 15.21 -5.43 -7.38
CA LYS A 28 16.37 -5.48 -6.47
C LYS A 28 16.85 -6.91 -6.22
N PHE A 29 15.96 -7.89 -6.19
CA PHE A 29 16.35 -9.30 -6.19
C PHE A 29 17.15 -9.65 -7.45
N LYS A 30 16.72 -9.15 -8.62
CA LYS A 30 17.42 -9.38 -9.88
C LYS A 30 18.79 -8.71 -9.93
N GLU A 31 18.90 -7.47 -9.45
CA GLU A 31 20.17 -6.74 -9.32
C GLU A 31 21.19 -7.49 -8.42
N LYS A 32 20.68 -8.24 -7.43
CA LYS A 32 21.51 -9.10 -6.54
C LYS A 32 21.72 -10.51 -7.11
N ASN A 33 21.54 -10.70 -8.41
CA ASN A 33 21.71 -11.95 -9.14
C ASN A 33 20.85 -13.12 -8.65
N LEU A 34 19.71 -12.86 -7.98
CA LEU A 34 18.75 -13.90 -7.62
C LEU A 34 17.90 -14.30 -8.83
N ASN A 35 17.57 -15.59 -8.91
CA ASN A 35 16.71 -16.11 -9.97
C ASN A 35 15.24 -15.86 -9.62
N ILE A 36 14.70 -14.74 -10.06
CA ILE A 36 13.35 -14.28 -9.76
C ILE A 36 12.50 -14.12 -11.03
N LYS A 37 11.23 -14.52 -10.92
CA LYS A 37 10.15 -14.26 -11.88
C LYS A 37 8.92 -13.76 -11.15
N ILE A 38 8.03 -13.09 -11.90
CA ILE A 38 6.75 -12.63 -11.38
C ILE A 38 5.61 -13.33 -12.12
N LEU A 39 4.59 -13.73 -11.37
CA LEU A 39 3.28 -14.18 -11.88
C LEU A 39 2.23 -13.15 -11.52
N ALA A 40 1.50 -12.65 -12.51
CA ALA A 40 0.48 -11.62 -12.32
C ALA A 40 -0.71 -11.80 -13.26
N SER A 41 -1.74 -10.95 -13.14
CA SER A 41 -2.78 -10.84 -14.15
C SER A 41 -2.36 -9.90 -15.28
N THR A 42 -3.07 -9.96 -16.42
CA THR A 42 -3.07 -8.83 -17.35
C THR A 42 -3.66 -7.59 -16.68
N PRO A 43 -3.28 -6.36 -17.11
CA PRO A 43 -3.72 -5.12 -16.47
C PRO A 43 -5.23 -5.02 -16.30
N GLN A 44 -5.67 -4.64 -15.11
CA GLN A 44 -7.09 -4.58 -14.74
C GLN A 44 -7.60 -3.18 -14.43
N TYR A 45 -6.71 -2.27 -13.99
CA TYR A 45 -7.06 -0.92 -13.52
C TYR A 45 -6.82 0.13 -14.58
N ARG A 46 -5.68 0.79 -14.52
CA ARG A 46 -5.27 1.83 -15.46
C ARG A 46 -4.09 1.33 -16.25
N PHE A 47 -4.30 1.22 -17.53
CA PHE A 47 -3.30 0.79 -18.46
C PHE A 47 -2.56 2.02 -18.98
N ASP A 48 -1.26 2.08 -18.74
CA ASP A 48 -0.41 3.06 -19.40
C ASP A 48 0.16 2.47 -20.69
N SER A 49 -0.37 2.93 -21.83
CA SER A 49 0.13 2.53 -23.14
C SER A 49 1.58 2.99 -23.38
N LYS A 50 2.03 4.05 -22.70
CA LYS A 50 3.41 4.56 -22.82
C LYS A 50 4.43 3.66 -22.12
N SER A 51 4.04 2.96 -21.06
CA SER A 51 4.90 1.96 -20.41
C SER A 51 5.07 0.67 -21.23
N PHE A 52 4.40 0.58 -22.36
CA PHE A 52 4.50 -0.53 -23.34
C PHE A 52 5.44 -0.26 -24.50
N SER A 53 6.13 0.89 -24.56
CA SER A 53 6.75 1.37 -25.80
C SER A 53 7.69 0.37 -26.47
N ASP A 54 8.47 -0.43 -25.74
CA ASP A 54 9.47 -1.30 -26.37
C ASP A 54 9.41 -2.80 -25.99
N ASN A 55 8.73 -3.15 -24.91
CA ASN A 55 8.61 -4.53 -24.43
C ASN A 55 7.15 -4.89 -24.05
N GLY A 56 6.20 -4.55 -24.91
CA GLY A 56 4.77 -4.76 -24.69
C GLY A 56 4.41 -6.19 -24.26
N LEU A 57 3.17 -6.37 -23.82
CA LEU A 57 2.60 -7.68 -23.49
C LEU A 57 2.66 -8.59 -24.72
N LYS A 58 3.66 -9.44 -24.81
CA LYS A 58 3.79 -10.45 -25.89
C LYS A 58 2.96 -11.67 -25.51
N LYS A 59 2.03 -12.04 -26.39
CA LYS A 59 1.24 -13.26 -26.22
C LYS A 59 2.11 -14.50 -26.45
N ILE A 60 2.19 -15.37 -25.44
CA ILE A 60 2.98 -16.60 -25.49
C ILE A 60 2.13 -17.89 -25.36
N GLY A 61 0.80 -17.74 -25.32
CA GLY A 61 -0.16 -18.85 -25.25
C GLY A 61 -1.60 -18.38 -25.18
N LYS A 62 -2.55 -19.33 -25.15
CA LYS A 62 -4.01 -19.03 -25.21
C LYS A 62 -4.47 -17.99 -24.18
N ASN A 63 -3.94 -18.04 -22.95
CA ASN A 63 -4.32 -17.13 -21.85
C ASN A 63 -3.09 -16.61 -21.13
N LYS A 64 -1.96 -16.46 -21.81
CA LYS A 64 -0.67 -16.18 -21.21
C LYS A 64 0.10 -15.16 -22.03
N TYR A 65 0.65 -14.17 -21.33
CA TYR A 65 1.46 -13.10 -21.90
C TYR A 65 2.75 -12.95 -21.08
N VAL A 66 3.76 -12.33 -21.67
CA VAL A 66 5.02 -11.99 -21.01
C VAL A 66 5.34 -10.51 -21.21
N SER A 67 5.87 -9.89 -20.19
CA SER A 67 6.49 -8.56 -20.24
C SER A 67 7.72 -8.54 -19.34
N TYR A 68 8.42 -7.42 -19.33
CA TYR A 68 9.60 -7.22 -18.49
C TYR A 68 9.48 -5.88 -17.73
N TYR A 69 9.94 -5.90 -16.48
CA TYR A 69 10.10 -4.71 -15.67
C TYR A 69 11.52 -4.68 -15.10
N LYS A 70 12.33 -3.70 -15.49
CA LYS A 70 13.74 -3.60 -15.05
C LYS A 70 14.46 -4.97 -15.10
N ASN A 71 14.39 -5.67 -16.23
CA ASN A 71 14.97 -6.99 -16.48
C ASN A 71 14.37 -8.17 -15.67
N VAL A 72 13.27 -7.97 -14.95
CA VAL A 72 12.51 -9.07 -14.32
C VAL A 72 11.43 -9.55 -15.27
N GLU A 73 11.43 -10.85 -15.58
CA GLU A 73 10.39 -11.48 -16.40
C GLU A 73 9.08 -11.57 -15.63
N ILE A 74 8.01 -11.07 -16.24
CA ILE A 74 6.65 -11.13 -15.71
C ILE A 74 5.80 -12.00 -16.63
N THR A 75 5.24 -13.06 -16.08
CA THR A 75 4.19 -13.83 -16.75
C THR A 75 2.83 -13.30 -16.33
N HIS A 76 2.01 -12.90 -17.31
CA HIS A 76 0.65 -12.44 -17.08
C HIS A 76 -0.36 -13.51 -17.50
N LEU A 77 -1.28 -13.82 -16.61
CA LEU A 77 -2.46 -14.64 -16.90
C LEU A 77 -3.62 -13.73 -17.32
N SER A 78 -4.30 -14.08 -18.41
CA SER A 78 -5.38 -13.25 -18.94
C SER A 78 -6.49 -13.05 -17.89
N SER A 79 -6.86 -11.80 -17.67
CA SER A 79 -7.98 -11.39 -16.86
C SER A 79 -8.76 -10.26 -17.55
N SER A 80 -10.04 -10.14 -17.27
CA SER A 80 -10.85 -9.01 -17.74
C SER A 80 -10.54 -7.75 -16.91
N LYS A 81 -10.88 -6.57 -17.45
CA LYS A 81 -10.82 -5.31 -16.69
C LYS A 81 -11.62 -5.42 -15.39
N ARG A 82 -11.13 -4.76 -14.34
CA ARG A 82 -11.76 -4.77 -13.01
C ARG A 82 -13.22 -4.33 -13.10
N SER A 83 -14.12 -5.16 -12.59
CA SER A 83 -15.56 -4.82 -12.52
C SER A 83 -15.86 -3.97 -11.28
N PHE A 84 -16.79 -3.01 -11.42
CA PHE A 84 -17.36 -2.28 -10.28
C PHE A 84 -18.32 -3.15 -9.46
N SER A 85 -19.00 -4.14 -10.08
CA SER A 85 -19.83 -5.10 -9.38
C SER A 85 -19.03 -6.02 -8.49
N ARG A 86 -19.39 -6.12 -7.20
CA ARG A 86 -18.71 -7.00 -6.22
C ARG A 86 -18.76 -8.46 -6.63
N VAL A 87 -19.90 -8.95 -7.10
CA VAL A 87 -20.10 -10.35 -7.54
C VAL A 87 -19.24 -10.66 -8.76
N LYS A 88 -19.26 -9.81 -9.80
CA LYS A 88 -18.42 -9.99 -10.99
C LYS A 88 -16.95 -9.94 -10.64
N ARG A 89 -16.53 -9.06 -9.72
CA ARG A 89 -15.14 -8.97 -9.26
C ARG A 89 -14.70 -10.24 -8.54
N PHE A 90 -15.54 -10.80 -7.68
CA PHE A 90 -15.27 -12.07 -7.02
C PHE A 90 -15.12 -13.22 -8.03
N SER A 91 -16.00 -13.32 -9.02
CA SER A 91 -15.90 -14.29 -10.12
C SER A 91 -14.58 -14.12 -10.92
N GLN A 92 -14.13 -12.86 -11.16
CA GLN A 92 -12.84 -12.58 -11.79
C GLN A 92 -11.68 -13.12 -10.96
N TRP A 93 -11.71 -12.97 -9.63
CA TRP A 93 -10.69 -13.52 -8.74
C TRP A 93 -10.66 -15.04 -8.76
N ILE A 94 -11.81 -15.71 -8.70
CA ILE A 94 -11.89 -17.18 -8.80
C ILE A 94 -11.29 -17.68 -10.12
N ASN A 95 -11.65 -17.07 -11.24
CA ASN A 95 -11.08 -17.44 -12.54
C ASN A 95 -9.55 -17.22 -12.59
N TYR A 96 -9.06 -16.12 -12.02
CA TYR A 96 -7.63 -15.87 -11.90
C TYR A 96 -6.92 -16.92 -11.05
N HIS A 97 -7.49 -17.29 -9.89
CA HIS A 97 -6.94 -18.31 -9.03
C HIS A 97 -6.89 -19.69 -9.72
N PHE A 98 -7.93 -20.05 -10.45
CA PHE A 98 -7.92 -21.30 -11.22
C PHE A 98 -6.78 -21.34 -12.24
N LYS A 99 -6.58 -20.26 -13.00
CA LYS A 99 -5.46 -20.12 -13.92
C LYS A 99 -4.11 -20.14 -13.21
N SER A 100 -4.01 -19.49 -12.06
CA SER A 100 -2.82 -19.47 -11.21
C SER A 100 -2.46 -20.88 -10.72
N ILE A 101 -3.42 -21.66 -10.23
CA ILE A 101 -3.22 -23.04 -9.79
C ILE A 101 -2.68 -23.89 -10.92
N ILE A 102 -3.28 -23.81 -12.11
CA ILE A 102 -2.79 -24.55 -13.30
C ILE A 102 -1.36 -24.14 -13.63
N TYR A 103 -1.06 -22.85 -13.64
CA TYR A 103 0.28 -22.34 -13.93
C TYR A 103 1.30 -22.83 -12.90
N LEU A 104 1.01 -22.69 -11.61
CA LEU A 104 1.89 -23.09 -10.52
C LEU A 104 2.17 -24.61 -10.55
N THR A 105 1.13 -25.42 -10.81
CA THR A 105 1.28 -26.88 -10.90
C THR A 105 2.20 -27.28 -12.07
N ARG A 106 1.98 -26.69 -13.25
CA ARG A 106 2.79 -26.98 -14.46
C ARG A 106 4.23 -26.51 -14.32
N ASN A 107 4.46 -25.42 -13.56
CA ASN A 107 5.77 -24.81 -13.38
C ASN A 107 6.40 -25.12 -12.01
N ARG A 108 5.87 -26.09 -11.26
CA ARG A 108 6.30 -26.40 -9.88
C ARG A 108 7.80 -26.69 -9.73
N LYS A 109 8.47 -27.12 -10.81
CA LYS A 109 9.91 -27.36 -10.83
C LYS A 109 10.73 -26.10 -11.08
N ASN A 110 10.12 -24.97 -11.41
CA ASN A 110 10.79 -23.75 -11.81
C ASN A 110 10.92 -22.73 -10.68
N PHE A 111 10.41 -23.03 -9.47
CA PHE A 111 10.56 -22.21 -8.27
C PHE A 111 10.63 -23.09 -7.02
N ASP A 112 11.35 -22.61 -6.02
CA ASP A 112 11.54 -23.27 -4.75
C ASP A 112 10.84 -22.47 -3.62
N THR A 113 10.86 -21.14 -3.73
CA THR A 113 10.21 -20.19 -2.82
C THR A 113 9.19 -19.35 -3.58
N ILE A 114 8.03 -19.14 -2.96
CA ILE A 114 6.99 -18.27 -3.49
C ILE A 114 6.63 -17.19 -2.48
N PHE A 115 6.67 -15.93 -2.92
CA PHE A 115 6.13 -14.78 -2.20
C PHE A 115 4.75 -14.45 -2.76
N ILE A 116 3.76 -14.36 -1.91
CA ILE A 116 2.37 -14.09 -2.29
C ILE A 116 1.93 -12.81 -1.59
N PHE A 117 1.45 -11.84 -2.37
CA PHE A 117 0.97 -10.57 -1.86
C PHE A 117 -0.55 -10.59 -1.72
N SER A 118 -1.07 -10.08 -0.61
CA SER A 118 -2.44 -10.33 -0.13
C SER A 118 -3.58 -9.65 -0.91
N TYR A 119 -3.33 -9.12 -2.10
CA TYR A 119 -4.39 -8.59 -2.95
C TYR A 119 -4.60 -9.46 -4.20
N PRO A 120 -5.81 -9.97 -4.43
CA PRO A 120 -7.03 -9.87 -3.62
C PRO A 120 -6.95 -10.68 -2.32
N PRO A 121 -7.85 -10.44 -1.35
CA PRO A 121 -7.80 -11.14 -0.05
C PRO A 121 -7.85 -12.66 -0.17
N THR A 122 -8.41 -13.19 -1.25
CA THR A 122 -8.47 -14.64 -1.55
C THR A 122 -7.14 -15.25 -2.01
N MET A 123 -6.03 -14.47 -2.06
CA MET A 123 -4.68 -14.99 -2.34
C MET A 123 -4.18 -15.96 -1.26
N ASN A 124 -4.77 -15.91 -0.06
CA ASN A 124 -4.52 -16.89 0.99
C ASN A 124 -4.82 -18.35 0.53
N LEU A 125 -5.80 -18.57 -0.37
CA LEU A 125 -6.07 -19.89 -0.96
C LEU A 125 -4.90 -20.38 -1.81
N ILE A 126 -4.27 -19.49 -2.55
CA ILE A 126 -3.08 -19.81 -3.35
C ILE A 126 -1.88 -20.10 -2.44
N ALA A 127 -1.75 -19.38 -1.31
CA ALA A 127 -0.70 -19.64 -0.33
C ALA A 127 -0.86 -21.03 0.30
N ILE A 128 -2.08 -21.41 0.70
CA ILE A 128 -2.38 -22.76 1.19
C ILE A 128 -2.02 -23.82 0.14
N PHE A 129 -2.43 -23.60 -1.12
CA PHE A 129 -2.14 -24.51 -2.22
C PHE A 129 -0.63 -24.68 -2.44
N ALA A 130 0.12 -23.57 -2.53
CA ALA A 130 1.56 -23.59 -2.71
C ALA A 130 2.26 -24.37 -1.58
N LYS A 131 1.86 -24.12 -0.33
CA LYS A 131 2.47 -24.80 0.83
C LYS A 131 2.06 -26.26 0.96
N LYS A 132 0.76 -26.57 0.95
CA LYS A 132 0.25 -27.92 1.24
C LYS A 132 0.38 -28.89 0.07
N ILE A 133 0.10 -28.41 -1.14
CA ILE A 133 0.04 -29.28 -2.34
C ILE A 133 1.38 -29.28 -3.07
N LEU A 134 1.94 -28.08 -3.35
CA LEU A 134 3.19 -27.99 -4.11
C LEU A 134 4.44 -28.14 -3.23
N LYS A 135 4.28 -28.10 -1.88
CA LYS A 135 5.36 -28.23 -0.88
C LYS A 135 6.45 -27.18 -1.05
N LYS A 136 6.07 -25.95 -1.40
CA LYS A 136 7.00 -24.83 -1.58
C LYS A 136 7.18 -24.03 -0.29
N LYS A 137 8.38 -23.44 -0.10
CA LYS A 137 8.55 -22.40 0.90
C LYS A 137 7.66 -21.23 0.52
N THR A 138 6.74 -20.86 1.42
CA THR A 138 5.66 -19.89 1.13
C THR A 138 5.69 -18.76 2.12
N ILE A 139 5.87 -17.55 1.59
CA ILE A 139 5.89 -16.28 2.33
C ILE A 139 4.66 -15.49 1.89
N TYR A 140 3.83 -15.07 2.84
CA TYR A 140 2.59 -14.33 2.58
C TYR A 140 2.69 -12.93 3.15
N SER A 141 2.68 -11.94 2.27
CA SER A 141 2.79 -10.52 2.63
C SER A 141 1.41 -9.89 2.74
N ILE A 142 1.03 -9.46 3.93
CA ILE A 142 -0.26 -8.84 4.27
C ILE A 142 -0.08 -7.33 4.32
N TRP A 143 -0.81 -6.61 3.47
CA TRP A 143 -0.81 -5.15 3.45
C TRP A 143 -2.10 -4.55 3.99
N GLU A 144 -3.18 -5.32 3.94
CA GLU A 144 -4.47 -5.03 4.56
C GLU A 144 -5.00 -6.30 5.20
N LEU A 145 -5.48 -6.18 6.42
CA LEU A 145 -5.97 -7.32 7.20
C LEU A 145 -7.42 -7.61 6.87
N TYR A 146 -7.65 -8.68 6.12
CA TYR A 146 -8.96 -9.20 5.80
C TYR A 146 -9.31 -10.40 6.71
N PRO A 147 -10.59 -10.56 7.08
CA PRO A 147 -11.78 -9.79 6.67
C PRO A 147 -12.04 -8.53 7.50
N GLU A 148 -11.20 -8.17 8.47
CA GLU A 148 -11.43 -7.09 9.43
C GLU A 148 -11.66 -5.74 8.76
N ILE A 149 -10.82 -5.38 7.78
CA ILE A 149 -10.99 -4.10 7.08
C ILE A 149 -12.30 -4.04 6.31
N ALA A 150 -12.72 -5.14 5.67
CA ALA A 150 -14.00 -5.22 4.96
C ALA A 150 -15.20 -5.07 5.91
N GLN A 151 -15.11 -5.61 7.12
CA GLN A 151 -16.12 -5.45 8.17
C GLN A 151 -16.20 -4.00 8.62
N LYS A 152 -15.08 -3.38 8.96
CA LYS A 152 -15.00 -2.00 9.45
C LYS A 152 -15.49 -0.99 8.42
N LEU A 153 -15.25 -1.23 7.13
CA LEU A 153 -15.72 -0.39 6.05
C LEU A 153 -17.15 -0.75 5.58
N SER A 154 -17.83 -1.66 6.29
CA SER A 154 -19.19 -2.12 5.94
C SER A 154 -19.30 -2.72 4.52
N GLU A 155 -18.18 -3.25 4.00
CA GLU A 155 -18.15 -3.92 2.71
C GLU A 155 -18.70 -5.34 2.80
N LEU A 156 -18.59 -5.97 3.95
CA LEU A 156 -19.06 -7.32 4.24
C LEU A 156 -19.76 -7.32 5.61
N ASN A 157 -21.10 -7.47 5.62
CA ASN A 157 -21.91 -7.37 6.84
C ASN A 157 -22.40 -8.72 7.37
N SER A 158 -22.21 -9.82 6.63
CA SER A 158 -22.63 -11.16 7.07
C SER A 158 -21.61 -11.74 8.05
N ASN A 159 -22.00 -11.94 9.31
CA ASN A 159 -21.17 -12.56 10.33
C ASN A 159 -20.75 -14.00 9.96
N ILE A 160 -21.61 -14.75 9.27
CA ILE A 160 -21.29 -16.10 8.81
C ILE A 160 -20.15 -16.07 7.79
N LEU A 161 -20.24 -15.19 6.81
CA LEU A 161 -19.20 -15.03 5.79
C LEU A 161 -17.89 -14.51 6.40
N LEU A 162 -17.97 -13.51 7.29
CA LEU A 162 -16.82 -12.98 8.02
C LEU A 162 -16.09 -14.06 8.81
N ASN A 163 -16.83 -14.86 9.59
CA ASN A 163 -16.26 -15.93 10.39
C ASN A 163 -15.67 -17.05 9.52
N SER A 164 -16.33 -17.39 8.41
CA SER A 164 -15.83 -18.40 7.47
C SER A 164 -14.54 -17.94 6.82
N PHE A 165 -14.50 -16.68 6.36
CA PHE A 165 -13.31 -16.08 5.77
C PHE A 165 -12.15 -16.03 6.80
N LYS A 166 -12.45 -15.61 8.03
CA LYS A 166 -11.48 -15.57 9.13
C LYS A 166 -10.90 -16.96 9.47
N LYS A 167 -11.72 -18.01 9.42
CA LYS A 167 -11.26 -19.39 9.63
C LYS A 167 -10.28 -19.83 8.53
N VAL A 168 -10.60 -19.55 7.26
CA VAL A 168 -9.72 -19.88 6.12
C VAL A 168 -8.42 -19.10 6.20
N ASP A 169 -8.49 -17.82 6.52
CA ASP A 169 -7.32 -16.96 6.64
C ASP A 169 -6.43 -17.41 7.81
N ASN A 170 -6.99 -17.69 9.00
CA ASN A 170 -6.25 -18.25 10.12
C ASN A 170 -5.59 -19.60 9.77
N PHE A 171 -6.26 -20.45 9.01
CA PHE A 171 -5.68 -21.71 8.55
C PHE A 171 -4.49 -21.45 7.62
N CYS A 172 -4.59 -20.46 6.72
CA CYS A 172 -3.50 -20.02 5.88
C CYS A 172 -2.29 -19.59 6.72
N LEU A 173 -2.50 -18.61 7.61
CA LEU A 173 -1.44 -18.00 8.42
C LEU A 173 -0.71 -19.02 9.31
N ARG A 174 -1.42 -20.03 9.84
CA ARG A 174 -0.82 -21.12 10.61
C ARG A 174 -0.05 -22.11 9.75
N THR A 175 -0.43 -22.24 8.48
CA THR A 175 0.09 -23.29 7.56
C THR A 175 1.38 -22.86 6.86
N ILE A 176 1.47 -21.61 6.44
CA ILE A 176 2.61 -21.07 5.67
C ILE A 176 3.88 -20.92 6.52
N ASP A 177 5.01 -20.70 5.87
CA ASP A 177 6.30 -20.60 6.56
C ASP A 177 6.48 -19.24 7.23
N GLU A 178 6.20 -18.16 6.50
CA GLU A 178 6.44 -16.79 6.94
C GLU A 178 5.26 -15.88 6.60
N VAL A 179 4.92 -15.01 7.53
CA VAL A 179 3.94 -13.94 7.38
C VAL A 179 4.67 -12.60 7.45
N VAL A 180 4.53 -11.77 6.43
CA VAL A 180 5.05 -10.40 6.44
C VAL A 180 3.89 -9.45 6.66
N VAL A 181 4.05 -8.53 7.61
CA VAL A 181 3.09 -7.45 7.91
C VAL A 181 3.78 -6.09 7.78
N ASN A 182 3.00 -5.03 7.62
CA ASN A 182 3.52 -3.69 7.36
C ASN A 182 3.44 -2.74 8.56
N SER A 183 3.08 -3.23 9.75
CA SER A 183 3.09 -2.45 10.99
C SER A 183 3.25 -3.33 12.22
N ASN A 184 3.69 -2.72 13.33
CA ASN A 184 3.81 -3.40 14.61
C ASN A 184 2.43 -3.79 15.16
N GLU A 185 1.46 -2.89 15.02
CA GLU A 185 0.08 -3.09 15.51
C GLU A 185 -0.60 -4.26 14.78
N MET A 186 -0.33 -4.44 13.48
CA MET A 186 -0.82 -5.61 12.75
C MET A 186 -0.16 -6.89 13.25
N LYS A 187 1.15 -6.88 13.53
CA LYS A 187 1.85 -8.02 14.15
C LYS A 187 1.22 -8.37 15.49
N GLU A 188 1.06 -7.41 16.38
CA GLU A 188 0.46 -7.61 17.70
C GLU A 188 -0.98 -8.14 17.60
N TYR A 189 -1.77 -7.62 16.67
CA TYR A 189 -3.11 -8.12 16.41
C TYR A 189 -3.10 -9.60 15.99
N LEU A 190 -2.22 -9.99 15.07
CA LEU A 190 -2.10 -11.38 14.65
C LEU A 190 -1.69 -12.30 15.80
N ILE A 191 -0.80 -11.87 16.67
CA ILE A 191 -0.38 -12.63 17.84
C ILE A 191 -1.51 -12.72 18.87
N ASN A 192 -2.02 -11.56 19.29
CA ASN A 192 -2.90 -11.47 20.47
C ASN A 192 -4.34 -11.88 20.16
N VAL A 193 -4.86 -11.56 18.97
CA VAL A 193 -6.25 -11.79 18.58
C VAL A 193 -6.41 -13.04 17.70
N ARG A 194 -5.54 -13.18 16.68
CA ARG A 194 -5.60 -14.27 15.72
C ARG A 194 -4.85 -15.52 16.20
N LYS A 195 -4.04 -15.41 17.28
CA LYS A 195 -3.23 -16.49 17.87
C LYS A 195 -2.29 -17.14 16.85
N ILE A 196 -1.61 -16.31 16.07
CA ILE A 196 -0.55 -16.75 15.16
C ILE A 196 0.78 -16.72 15.91
N ASN A 197 1.64 -17.73 15.68
CA ASN A 197 2.96 -17.79 16.30
C ASN A 197 3.82 -16.60 15.90
N GLU A 198 4.36 -15.89 16.89
CA GLU A 198 5.18 -14.70 16.70
C GLU A 198 6.41 -14.95 15.81
N GLU A 199 7.06 -16.08 15.96
CA GLU A 199 8.27 -16.44 15.20
C GLU A 199 8.05 -16.48 13.69
N LYS A 200 6.78 -16.62 13.24
CA LYS A 200 6.42 -16.60 11.82
C LYS A 200 6.14 -15.20 11.30
N ILE A 201 6.12 -14.17 12.15
CA ILE A 201 5.65 -12.84 11.75
C ILE A 201 6.82 -11.86 11.69
N THR A 202 7.15 -11.43 10.50
CA THR A 202 8.17 -10.42 10.25
C THR A 202 7.52 -9.10 9.86
N ILE A 203 7.97 -7.99 10.45
CA ILE A 203 7.53 -6.65 10.08
C ILE A 203 8.45 -6.14 8.97
N ILE A 204 7.87 -5.82 7.82
CA ILE A 204 8.55 -5.12 6.72
C ILE A 204 7.65 -3.96 6.30
N TYR A 205 8.07 -2.74 6.64
CA TYR A 205 7.36 -1.54 6.25
C TYR A 205 7.38 -1.34 4.73
N HIS A 206 6.44 -0.56 4.23
CA HIS A 206 6.51 -0.08 2.86
C HIS A 206 7.71 0.86 2.67
N PHE A 207 8.09 1.07 1.43
CA PHE A 207 9.12 2.02 1.06
C PHE A 207 8.55 3.06 0.10
N ALA A 208 9.26 4.16 -0.06
CA ALA A 208 8.89 5.19 -1.02
C ALA A 208 9.40 4.83 -2.42
N ASN A 209 8.57 5.11 -3.41
CA ASN A 209 8.96 5.09 -4.82
C ASN A 209 9.46 6.47 -5.31
N GLU A 210 9.54 7.45 -4.41
CA GLU A 210 9.86 8.82 -4.75
C GLU A 210 11.36 9.07 -4.84
N LYS A 211 11.72 10.04 -5.69
CA LYS A 211 13.04 10.68 -5.64
C LYS A 211 13.10 11.59 -4.41
N GLU A 212 14.28 11.75 -3.85
CA GLU A 212 14.48 12.68 -2.74
C GLU A 212 14.15 14.11 -3.17
N SER A 213 13.35 14.80 -2.36
CA SER A 213 13.09 16.23 -2.52
C SER A 213 14.26 17.07 -1.96
N PRO A 214 14.30 18.37 -2.27
CA PRO A 214 15.32 19.29 -1.75
C PRO A 214 15.46 19.19 -0.23
N LYS A 215 16.68 19.35 0.26
CA LYS A 215 17.03 19.18 1.69
C LYS A 215 16.42 20.21 2.64
N SER A 216 15.98 21.35 2.13
CA SER A 216 15.28 22.39 2.91
C SER A 216 14.06 22.89 2.15
N ILE A 217 12.93 22.90 2.83
CA ILE A 217 11.68 23.47 2.33
C ILE A 217 11.38 24.66 3.25
N GLU A 218 11.06 25.81 2.66
CA GLU A 218 10.56 26.96 3.42
C GLU A 218 9.25 26.57 4.10
N ILE A 219 9.10 26.94 5.37
CA ILE A 219 7.91 26.61 6.12
C ILE A 219 6.81 27.62 5.80
N THR A 220 5.95 27.20 4.89
CA THR A 220 4.71 27.92 4.54
C THR A 220 3.51 27.27 5.22
N LYS A 221 2.38 27.98 5.29
CA LYS A 221 1.11 27.41 5.82
C LYS A 221 0.36 26.64 4.74
N GLU A 222 1.05 25.72 4.07
CA GLU A 222 0.50 24.93 2.97
C GLU A 222 0.56 23.45 3.28
N ILE A 223 -0.56 22.78 3.04
CA ILE A 223 -0.74 21.34 3.24
C ILE A 223 -1.11 20.71 1.88
N MET A 224 -0.50 19.60 1.53
CA MET A 224 -0.89 18.82 0.38
C MET A 224 -1.58 17.52 0.76
N TYR A 225 -2.47 17.05 -0.11
CA TYR A 225 -2.94 15.66 -0.14
C TYR A 225 -2.83 15.13 -1.55
N ALA A 226 -2.33 13.92 -1.74
CA ALA A 226 -2.32 13.26 -3.04
C ALA A 226 -2.74 11.79 -2.94
N GLY A 227 -3.68 11.37 -3.80
CA GLY A 227 -4.04 9.97 -3.88
C GLY A 227 -5.52 9.68 -4.10
N ASN A 228 -5.93 8.47 -3.71
CA ASN A 228 -7.32 8.05 -3.84
C ASN A 228 -8.23 8.84 -2.90
N LEU A 229 -9.38 9.26 -3.43
CA LEU A 229 -10.45 9.94 -2.70
C LEU A 229 -11.63 8.97 -2.54
N GLY A 230 -11.63 8.24 -1.47
CA GLY A 230 -12.65 7.23 -1.18
C GLY A 230 -12.86 7.02 0.31
N THR A 231 -13.85 6.20 0.67
CA THR A 231 -14.27 5.95 2.06
C THR A 231 -13.12 5.57 3.01
N PRO A 232 -12.14 4.73 2.63
CA PRO A 232 -11.04 4.40 3.54
C PRO A 232 -10.15 5.58 3.90
N GLN A 233 -10.07 6.60 3.03
CA GLN A 233 -9.23 7.77 3.23
C GLN A 233 -9.91 8.87 4.06
N ASN A 234 -11.25 8.90 4.09
CA ASN A 234 -12.04 9.81 4.91
C ASN A 234 -11.66 11.30 4.81
N VAL A 235 -11.32 11.76 3.59
CA VAL A 235 -10.85 13.14 3.37
C VAL A 235 -11.98 14.14 3.62
N GLU A 236 -13.23 13.78 3.31
CA GLU A 236 -14.40 14.64 3.53
C GLU A 236 -14.51 15.08 5.00
N SER A 237 -14.37 14.14 5.96
CA SER A 237 -14.43 14.50 7.39
C SER A 237 -13.28 15.41 7.82
N PHE A 238 -12.10 15.28 7.20
CA PHE A 238 -11.03 16.23 7.45
C PHE A 238 -11.38 17.62 6.92
N LEU A 239 -12.01 17.72 5.75
CA LEU A 239 -12.46 19.01 5.22
C LEU A 239 -13.53 19.68 6.09
N ASP A 240 -14.43 18.89 6.70
CA ASP A 240 -15.40 19.42 7.67
C ASP A 240 -14.69 20.12 8.84
N LEU A 241 -13.69 19.45 9.40
CA LEU A 241 -12.90 20.02 10.50
C LEU A 241 -12.02 21.20 10.02
N PHE A 242 -11.39 21.08 8.86
CA PHE A 242 -10.50 22.10 8.30
C PHE A 242 -11.23 23.40 7.96
N SER A 243 -12.49 23.31 7.53
CA SER A 243 -13.32 24.49 7.25
C SER A 243 -13.67 25.33 8.49
N LEU A 244 -13.54 24.76 9.69
CA LEU A 244 -13.77 25.44 10.97
C LEU A 244 -12.51 26.14 11.50
N SER A 245 -11.35 25.85 10.92
CA SER A 245 -10.08 26.43 11.35
C SER A 245 -10.03 27.94 11.06
N LYS A 246 -9.56 28.69 12.05
CA LYS A 246 -9.25 30.12 11.94
C LYS A 246 -7.81 30.39 11.50
N LYS A 247 -6.98 29.34 11.44
CA LYS A 247 -5.60 29.41 10.94
C LYS A 247 -5.60 29.55 9.44
N GLN A 248 -4.72 30.41 8.91
CA GLN A 248 -4.63 30.69 7.47
C GLN A 248 -3.81 29.60 6.72
N TYR A 249 -4.12 28.33 6.98
CA TYR A 249 -3.53 27.23 6.20
C TYR A 249 -4.27 27.07 4.86
N LYS A 250 -3.52 26.70 3.81
CA LYS A 250 -4.07 26.32 2.50
C LYS A 250 -3.92 24.83 2.32
N LEU A 251 -4.95 24.17 1.81
CA LEU A 251 -4.94 22.74 1.50
C LEU A 251 -5.10 22.52 0.01
N THR A 252 -4.11 21.88 -0.61
CA THR A 252 -4.15 21.51 -2.04
C THR A 252 -4.28 19.99 -2.17
N ILE A 253 -5.35 19.55 -2.83
CA ILE A 253 -5.69 18.14 -3.01
C ILE A 253 -5.47 17.75 -4.48
N TYR A 254 -4.75 16.65 -4.71
CA TYR A 254 -4.60 15.99 -6.01
C TYR A 254 -5.13 14.58 -5.92
N GLY A 255 -6.16 14.24 -6.69
CA GLY A 255 -6.69 12.90 -6.56
C GLY A 255 -7.78 12.50 -7.51
N SER A 256 -8.24 11.27 -7.32
CA SER A 256 -9.41 10.70 -8.01
C SER A 256 -9.99 9.60 -7.14
N GLY A 257 -11.27 9.33 -7.27
CA GLY A 257 -11.94 8.29 -6.50
C GLY A 257 -13.45 8.48 -6.45
N SER A 258 -14.12 7.64 -5.67
CA SER A 258 -15.59 7.68 -5.57
C SER A 258 -16.13 8.95 -4.92
N GLN A 259 -15.32 9.64 -4.13
CA GLN A 259 -15.68 10.88 -3.44
C GLN A 259 -15.08 12.13 -4.10
N TYR A 260 -14.54 12.02 -5.33
CA TYR A 260 -13.92 13.16 -5.99
C TYR A 260 -14.88 14.34 -6.15
N ASN A 261 -16.10 14.11 -6.64
CA ASN A 261 -17.07 15.19 -6.90
C ASN A 261 -17.50 15.89 -5.60
N SER A 262 -17.82 15.13 -4.56
CA SER A 262 -18.23 15.70 -3.28
C SER A 262 -17.10 16.50 -2.60
N ILE A 263 -15.84 16.10 -2.81
CA ILE A 263 -14.68 16.83 -2.33
C ILE A 263 -14.42 18.07 -3.20
N PHE A 264 -14.60 17.95 -4.51
CA PHE A 264 -14.46 19.07 -5.46
C PHE A 264 -15.45 20.21 -5.16
N ASP A 265 -16.68 19.88 -4.78
CA ASP A 265 -17.71 20.85 -4.40
C ASP A 265 -17.40 21.63 -3.10
N ARG A 266 -16.33 21.22 -2.36
CA ARG A 266 -15.86 21.88 -1.14
C ARG A 266 -14.71 22.86 -1.35
N GLN A 267 -14.41 23.19 -2.61
CA GLN A 267 -13.41 24.23 -2.90
C GLN A 267 -13.79 25.57 -2.28
N SER A 268 -12.76 26.28 -1.80
CA SER A 268 -12.90 27.58 -1.13
C SER A 268 -11.62 28.39 -1.33
N GLU A 269 -11.52 29.54 -0.75
CA GLU A 269 -10.31 30.38 -0.80
C GLU A 269 -9.05 29.64 -0.28
N ASN A 270 -9.23 28.76 0.69
CA ASN A 270 -8.14 28.00 1.32
C ASN A 270 -8.12 26.49 0.97
N ILE A 271 -9.04 25.99 0.14
CA ILE A 271 -9.10 24.60 -0.32
C ILE A 271 -9.13 24.53 -1.84
N THR A 272 -8.08 23.97 -2.43
CA THR A 272 -7.98 23.73 -3.88
C THR A 272 -8.03 22.24 -4.15
N VAL A 273 -8.89 21.81 -5.09
CA VAL A 273 -9.05 20.40 -5.48
C VAL A 273 -8.73 20.20 -6.94
N ASN A 274 -7.71 19.39 -7.21
CA ASN A 274 -7.25 19.08 -8.56
C ASN A 274 -7.52 17.60 -8.87
N SER A 275 -7.64 17.31 -10.17
CA SER A 275 -7.68 15.93 -10.64
C SER A 275 -6.33 15.23 -10.39
N PHE A 276 -6.32 13.91 -10.59
CA PHE A 276 -5.09 13.13 -10.56
C PHE A 276 -4.09 13.63 -11.61
N ILE A 277 -2.87 13.87 -11.19
CA ILE A 277 -1.71 14.23 -12.03
C ILE A 277 -0.65 13.14 -11.95
N SER A 278 0.30 13.18 -12.88
CA SER A 278 1.41 12.23 -12.87
C SER A 278 2.31 12.46 -11.65
N ARG A 279 3.12 11.47 -11.33
CA ARG A 279 4.01 11.52 -10.17
C ARG A 279 5.09 12.60 -10.31
N ASP A 280 5.65 12.76 -11.50
CA ASP A 280 6.67 13.77 -11.76
C ASP A 280 6.08 15.20 -11.69
N GLU A 281 4.86 15.39 -12.20
CA GLU A 281 4.10 16.65 -12.05
C GLU A 281 3.81 16.93 -10.57
N LEU A 282 3.34 15.94 -9.81
CA LEU A 282 3.07 16.09 -8.38
C LEU A 282 4.32 16.56 -7.62
N LEU A 283 5.48 15.97 -7.90
CA LEU A 283 6.74 16.36 -7.27
C LEU A 283 7.09 17.82 -7.57
N GLN A 284 6.89 18.28 -8.81
CA GLN A 284 7.14 19.67 -9.19
C GLN A 284 6.17 20.65 -8.55
N GLU A 285 4.87 20.34 -8.62
CA GLU A 285 3.80 21.18 -8.08
C GLU A 285 3.87 21.34 -6.56
N THR A 286 4.31 20.27 -5.85
CA THR A 286 4.27 20.24 -4.39
C THR A 286 5.63 20.42 -3.73
N LYS A 287 6.72 20.62 -4.48
CA LYS A 287 8.07 20.71 -3.91
C LYS A 287 8.21 21.76 -2.79
N HIS A 288 7.48 22.87 -2.88
CA HIS A 288 7.50 23.97 -1.92
C HIS A 288 6.58 23.75 -0.70
N ILE A 289 5.64 22.83 -0.75
CA ILE A 289 4.68 22.58 0.32
C ILE A 289 5.35 21.77 1.44
N PRO A 290 5.41 22.25 2.70
CA PRO A 290 6.12 21.56 3.77
C PRO A 290 5.31 20.41 4.39
N PHE A 291 3.99 20.49 4.39
CA PHE A 291 3.11 19.55 5.12
C PHE A 291 2.32 18.64 4.19
N ALA A 292 2.13 17.41 4.60
CA ALA A 292 1.32 16.45 3.83
C ALA A 292 0.31 15.72 4.71
N LEU A 293 -0.95 15.76 4.28
CA LEU A 293 -2.06 15.08 4.94
C LEU A 293 -2.09 13.58 4.61
N VAL A 294 -2.02 12.74 5.63
CA VAL A 294 -2.31 11.32 5.54
C VAL A 294 -3.61 11.03 6.27
N SER A 295 -4.70 10.96 5.53
CA SER A 295 -6.02 10.74 6.08
C SER A 295 -6.43 9.26 6.00
N LEU A 296 -7.01 8.76 7.09
CA LEU A 296 -7.46 7.38 7.25
C LEU A 296 -8.78 7.35 8.03
N SER A 297 -9.73 6.54 7.58
CA SER A 297 -11.02 6.38 8.28
C SER A 297 -10.81 6.02 9.76
N PRO A 298 -11.53 6.67 10.70
CA PRO A 298 -11.39 6.40 12.13
C PRO A 298 -11.76 4.97 12.53
N LYS A 299 -12.46 4.25 11.64
CA LYS A 299 -12.78 2.84 11.83
C LYS A 299 -11.57 1.93 11.63
N ILE A 300 -10.56 2.36 10.86
CA ILE A 300 -9.34 1.60 10.58
C ILE A 300 -8.32 1.90 11.68
N THR A 301 -7.87 0.85 12.35
CA THR A 301 -6.85 0.95 13.42
C THR A 301 -5.59 0.17 13.02
N VAL A 302 -5.66 -1.15 13.07
CA VAL A 302 -4.53 -2.05 12.80
C VAL A 302 -4.62 -2.73 11.43
N GLU A 303 -5.76 -2.58 10.73
CA GLU A 303 -6.08 -3.34 9.54
C GLU A 303 -5.38 -2.86 8.26
N GLY A 304 -4.73 -1.71 8.32
CA GLY A 304 -3.99 -1.17 7.18
C GLY A 304 -3.06 -0.04 7.60
N PHE A 305 -1.99 0.11 6.83
CA PHE A 305 -1.03 1.21 6.98
C PHE A 305 -0.92 1.96 5.65
N PRO A 306 -1.17 3.29 5.62
CA PRO A 306 -1.16 4.05 4.37
C PRO A 306 0.24 4.14 3.76
N GLY A 307 0.43 3.52 2.58
CA GLY A 307 1.73 3.51 1.89
C GLY A 307 2.24 4.91 1.52
N LYS A 308 1.33 5.88 1.27
CA LYS A 308 1.69 7.28 0.98
C LYS A 308 2.49 7.96 2.11
N THR A 309 2.43 7.44 3.33
CA THR A 309 3.25 7.91 4.46
C THR A 309 4.74 7.95 4.07
N PHE A 310 5.23 6.87 3.47
CA PHE A 310 6.64 6.78 3.07
C PHE A 310 6.95 7.65 1.85
N ASP A 311 6.01 7.77 0.89
CA ASP A 311 6.16 8.67 -0.24
C ASP A 311 6.33 10.12 0.23
N TYR A 312 5.51 10.57 1.19
CA TYR A 312 5.60 11.93 1.74
C TYR A 312 6.89 12.15 2.54
N LEU A 313 7.31 11.16 3.34
CA LEU A 313 8.58 11.25 4.07
C LEU A 313 9.76 11.37 3.09
N LYS A 314 9.75 10.62 1.98
CA LYS A 314 10.79 10.72 0.94
C LYS A 314 10.76 12.05 0.21
N MET A 315 9.58 12.64 0.06
CA MET A 315 9.39 14.01 -0.43
C MET A 315 9.77 15.08 0.62
N ASN A 316 10.30 14.67 1.77
CA ASN A 316 10.69 15.53 2.88
C ASN A 316 9.52 16.35 3.45
N LYS A 317 8.31 15.75 3.51
CA LYS A 317 7.11 16.38 4.05
C LYS A 317 6.89 16.00 5.51
N ILE A 318 6.56 16.98 6.34
CA ILE A 318 6.08 16.79 7.70
C ILE A 318 4.67 16.24 7.64
N LEU A 319 4.40 15.17 8.38
CA LEU A 319 3.12 14.47 8.31
C LEU A 319 2.05 15.14 9.16
N ILE A 320 0.88 15.33 8.60
CA ILE A 320 -0.36 15.59 9.31
C ILE A 320 -1.22 14.35 9.16
N GLY A 321 -1.23 13.50 10.18
CA GLY A 321 -2.15 12.36 10.25
C GLY A 321 -3.56 12.84 10.61
N TYR A 322 -4.58 12.31 9.93
CA TYR A 322 -5.97 12.42 10.35
C TYR A 322 -6.52 11.01 10.53
N SER A 323 -6.47 10.48 11.73
CA SER A 323 -6.76 9.09 12.01
C SER A 323 -7.13 8.84 13.48
N ASN A 324 -7.70 7.66 13.73
CA ASN A 324 -7.91 7.20 15.10
C ASN A 324 -6.57 7.23 15.88
N PRO A 325 -6.53 7.78 17.11
CA PRO A 325 -5.31 7.82 17.93
C PRO A 325 -4.67 6.43 18.19
N LYS A 326 -5.45 5.36 18.08
CA LYS A 326 -4.97 3.97 18.22
C LYS A 326 -4.62 3.32 16.87
N SER A 327 -4.58 4.09 15.78
CA SER A 327 -4.23 3.57 14.47
C SER A 327 -2.73 3.34 14.34
N SER A 328 -2.35 2.39 13.48
CA SER A 328 -0.94 2.19 13.12
C SER A 328 -0.29 3.47 12.58
N LEU A 329 -1.07 4.31 11.89
CA LEU A 329 -0.59 5.61 11.38
C LEU A 329 -0.27 6.58 12.52
N ALA A 330 -1.21 6.76 13.45
CA ALA A 330 -1.02 7.67 14.61
C ALA A 330 0.21 7.24 15.43
N ASN A 331 0.27 5.96 15.80
CA ASN A 331 1.38 5.40 16.57
C ASN A 331 2.73 5.57 15.84
N PHE A 332 2.76 5.41 14.51
CA PHE A 332 3.98 5.58 13.72
C PHE A 332 4.44 7.05 13.73
N ILE A 333 3.52 8.00 13.50
CA ILE A 333 3.83 9.44 13.52
C ILE A 333 4.36 9.84 14.91
N GLU A 334 3.70 9.42 15.98
CA GLU A 334 4.08 9.73 17.37
C GLU A 334 5.42 9.09 17.75
N LYS A 335 5.56 7.79 17.54
CA LYS A 335 6.76 7.01 17.88
C LYS A 335 8.02 7.59 17.26
N TYR A 336 7.94 8.01 16.01
CA TYR A 336 9.09 8.52 15.26
C TYR A 336 9.12 10.06 15.20
N LYS A 337 8.16 10.75 15.83
CA LYS A 337 8.04 12.21 15.87
C LYS A 337 8.15 12.82 14.47
N LEU A 338 7.26 12.40 13.55
CA LEU A 338 7.28 12.76 12.13
C LEU A 338 6.30 13.86 11.75
N GLY A 339 5.66 14.46 12.72
CA GLY A 339 4.61 15.46 12.61
C GLY A 339 3.54 15.27 13.68
N ILE A 340 2.31 15.58 13.37
CA ILE A 340 1.17 15.52 14.29
C ILE A 340 0.12 14.52 13.80
N ASN A 341 -0.65 13.95 14.74
CA ASN A 341 -1.89 13.24 14.42
C ASN A 341 -3.08 13.99 15.00
N ILE A 342 -4.06 14.26 14.15
CA ILE A 342 -5.34 14.90 14.48
C ILE A 342 -6.38 13.79 14.62
N SER A 343 -7.05 13.74 15.75
CA SER A 343 -8.14 12.80 15.97
C SER A 343 -9.39 13.24 15.20
N PRO A 344 -10.18 12.31 14.62
CA PRO A 344 -11.49 12.65 14.06
C PRO A 344 -12.50 13.25 15.06
N ASN A 345 -12.22 13.13 16.36
CA ASN A 345 -13.00 13.75 17.45
C ASN A 345 -12.28 14.99 18.00
N GLU A 346 -11.38 15.60 17.25
CA GLU A 346 -10.68 16.81 17.67
C GLU A 346 -11.60 18.02 17.59
N ASP A 347 -11.72 18.75 18.67
CA ASP A 347 -12.54 19.95 18.75
C ASP A 347 -11.73 21.24 18.50
N ASP A 348 -10.39 21.16 18.59
CA ASP A 348 -9.49 22.29 18.42
C ASP A 348 -8.34 21.96 17.45
N LEU A 349 -8.66 22.04 16.15
CA LEU A 349 -7.68 21.90 15.09
C LEU A 349 -6.59 22.97 15.15
N ASP A 350 -6.95 24.19 15.55
CA ASP A 350 -6.05 25.33 15.56
C ASP A 350 -4.90 25.16 16.55
N SER A 351 -5.16 24.61 17.73
CA SER A 351 -4.10 24.32 18.71
C SER A 351 -3.15 23.22 18.19
N LYS A 352 -3.66 22.22 17.47
CA LYS A 352 -2.83 21.19 16.84
C LYS A 352 -1.93 21.77 15.75
N LEU A 353 -2.48 22.61 14.88
CA LEU A 353 -1.72 23.26 13.82
C LEU A 353 -0.71 24.28 14.36
N GLN A 354 -0.94 24.85 15.55
CA GLN A 354 -0.02 25.78 16.22
C GLN A 354 1.37 25.16 16.41
N ILE A 355 1.45 23.88 16.71
CA ILE A 355 2.72 23.14 16.91
C ILE A 355 3.59 23.18 15.66
N LEU A 356 2.97 23.24 14.49
CA LEU A 356 3.66 23.31 13.18
C LEU A 356 4.22 24.70 12.85
N GLU A 357 4.03 25.68 13.76
CA GLU A 357 4.63 27.02 13.67
C GLU A 357 5.91 27.14 14.53
N ASP A 358 6.19 26.13 15.39
CA ASP A 358 7.39 26.07 16.21
C ASP A 358 8.59 25.59 15.40
N LYS A 359 9.60 26.44 15.26
CA LYS A 359 10.79 26.18 14.47
C LYS A 359 11.63 25.03 15.03
N ASP A 360 11.79 24.96 16.35
CA ASP A 360 12.61 23.91 16.99
C ASP A 360 11.94 22.54 16.82
N TYR A 361 10.61 22.49 16.93
CA TYR A 361 9.85 21.28 16.63
C TYR A 361 10.04 20.83 15.19
N ILE A 362 9.91 21.75 14.21
CA ILE A 362 10.07 21.46 12.79
C ILE A 362 11.48 20.94 12.47
N ASP A 363 12.52 21.58 13.00
CA ASP A 363 13.91 21.18 12.80
C ASP A 363 14.15 19.76 13.36
N GLN A 364 13.54 19.43 14.49
CA GLN A 364 13.61 18.09 15.05
C GLN A 364 12.88 17.07 14.16
N VAL A 365 11.70 17.42 13.62
CA VAL A 365 10.93 16.55 12.72
C VAL A 365 11.74 16.25 11.45
N TYR A 366 12.41 17.24 10.87
CA TYR A 366 13.25 16.99 9.67
C TYR A 366 14.45 16.07 9.95
N LYS A 367 15.07 16.17 11.13
CA LYS A 367 16.11 15.20 11.54
C LYS A 367 15.56 13.78 11.61
N ASN A 368 14.38 13.62 12.20
CA ASN A 368 13.73 12.32 12.31
C ASN A 368 13.31 11.76 10.94
N ILE A 369 12.77 12.60 10.04
CA ILE A 369 12.45 12.20 8.66
C ILE A 369 13.67 11.66 7.95
N LYS A 370 14.83 12.30 8.09
CA LYS A 370 16.09 11.85 7.49
C LYS A 370 16.50 10.47 8.02
N GLU A 371 16.38 10.25 9.31
CA GLU A 371 16.68 8.94 9.92
C GLU A 371 15.75 7.84 9.39
N ILE A 372 14.44 8.12 9.33
CA ILE A 372 13.44 7.17 8.84
C ILE A 372 13.64 6.87 7.35
N ASN A 373 13.95 7.87 6.54
CA ASN A 373 14.24 7.68 5.11
C ASN A 373 15.43 6.74 4.89
N ASN A 374 16.46 6.84 5.73
CA ASN A 374 17.61 5.94 5.67
C ASN A 374 17.27 4.51 6.14
N LYS A 375 16.37 4.37 7.12
CA LYS A 375 16.07 3.09 7.77
C LYS A 375 14.97 2.28 7.06
N PHE A 376 13.89 2.92 6.63
CA PHE A 376 12.69 2.23 6.14
C PHE A 376 12.29 2.59 4.70
N ALA A 377 12.51 3.82 4.26
CA ALA A 377 12.02 4.28 2.96
C ALA A 377 12.92 3.91 1.78
N ASN A 378 13.84 2.97 1.97
CA ASN A 378 14.80 2.54 0.95
C ASN A 378 14.42 1.17 0.40
N VAL A 379 14.20 1.08 -0.91
CA VAL A 379 13.85 -0.18 -1.58
C VAL A 379 14.93 -1.27 -1.44
N ASP A 380 16.21 -0.89 -1.38
CA ASP A 380 17.31 -1.85 -1.23
C ASP A 380 17.26 -2.51 0.15
N GLU A 381 16.99 -1.72 1.21
CA GLU A 381 16.89 -2.25 2.57
C GLU A 381 15.65 -3.13 2.72
N VAL A 382 14.51 -2.72 2.19
CA VAL A 382 13.28 -3.53 2.17
C VAL A 382 13.52 -4.84 1.40
N ALA A 383 14.16 -4.78 0.24
CA ALA A 383 14.51 -5.99 -0.51
C ALA A 383 15.45 -6.92 0.28
N ASN A 384 16.45 -6.37 1.00
CA ASN A 384 17.32 -7.14 1.87
C ASN A 384 16.54 -7.86 2.98
N GLN A 385 15.54 -7.20 3.58
CA GLN A 385 14.68 -7.83 4.59
C GLN A 385 13.87 -8.99 4.00
N TYR A 386 13.30 -8.82 2.80
CA TYR A 386 12.63 -9.92 2.10
C TYR A 386 13.58 -11.06 1.72
N ILE A 387 14.83 -10.76 1.34
CA ILE A 387 15.85 -11.78 0.99
C ILE A 387 16.21 -12.63 2.20
N LYS A 388 16.24 -12.08 3.41
CA LYS A 388 16.51 -12.85 4.64
C LYS A 388 15.44 -13.91 4.93
N LEU A 389 14.28 -13.84 4.30
CA LEU A 389 13.19 -14.82 4.44
C LEU A 389 13.34 -16.03 3.50
N ILE A 390 14.31 -16.03 2.57
CA ILE A 390 14.54 -17.15 1.64
C ILE A 390 15.42 -18.23 2.31
#